data_2342eeb8ef741551b17fd7f6fa6a486d
#
_entry.id   2342eeb8ef741551b17fd7f6fa6a486d
#
_cell.length_a   1.000
_cell.length_b   1.000
_cell.length_c   1.000
_cell.angle_alpha   90.00
_cell.angle_beta   90.00
_cell.angle_gamma   90.00
#
_symmetry.space_group_name_H-M   'P 1'
#
loop_
_entity.id
_entity.type
_entity.pdbx_description
1 polymer ?
#
loop_
_entity_poly.entity_id
_entity_poly.type
_entity_poly.pdbx_seq_one_letter_code
_entity_poly.pdbx_strand_id
1 'polypeptide(L)'
;MVGAVIVSDERVLAAKRGPSGSLPNMWEFPGGKVEDGESPREALAREIGEELLVDVRVGEEIVSTTHDYEFGVVTLTTYYCELRSGTPQLTEHAALRWLTPDELSSVEWAPADLPAVERVRSDLRTG
;
A
#
# COMPACT_ATOMS: atom_id res chain seq x y z
N MET A 1 -4.61 -8.04 -6.91
CA MET A 1 -4.51 -6.92 -5.94
C MET A 1 -3.33 -6.02 -6.28
N VAL A 2 -3.52 -4.74 -6.14
CA VAL A 2 -2.46 -3.75 -6.32
C VAL A 2 -2.35 -2.90 -5.05
N GLY A 3 -1.15 -2.46 -4.73
CA GLY A 3 -0.87 -1.65 -3.54
C GLY A 3 0.05 -0.49 -3.86
N ALA A 4 -0.20 0.66 -3.23
CA ALA A 4 0.53 1.89 -3.45
C ALA A 4 1.51 2.17 -2.34
N VAL A 5 2.79 2.30 -2.69
CA VAL A 5 3.81 2.82 -1.79
C VAL A 5 3.94 4.31 -2.10
N ILE A 6 3.17 5.11 -1.37
CA ILE A 6 3.17 6.57 -1.54
C ILE A 6 4.32 7.14 -0.72
N VAL A 7 5.28 7.75 -1.41
CA VAL A 7 6.47 8.32 -0.76
C VAL A 7 6.35 9.84 -0.76
N SER A 8 6.56 10.44 0.41
CA SER A 8 6.60 11.89 0.58
C SER A 8 7.56 12.21 1.74
N ASP A 9 8.50 13.11 1.51
CA ASP A 9 9.48 13.53 2.54
C ASP A 9 10.22 12.34 3.17
N GLU A 10 10.63 11.38 2.32
CA GLU A 10 11.35 10.16 2.74
C GLU A 10 10.56 9.26 3.69
N ARG A 11 9.23 9.40 3.69
CA ARG A 11 8.32 8.56 4.47
C ARG A 11 7.34 7.87 3.53
N VAL A 12 6.83 6.75 3.98
CA VAL A 12 5.81 6.01 3.23
C VAL A 12 4.52 5.95 4.03
N LEU A 13 3.40 5.95 3.31
CA LEU A 13 2.09 5.89 3.93
C LEU A 13 1.69 4.45 4.19
N ALA A 14 1.42 4.14 5.45
CA ALA A 14 0.89 2.85 5.88
C ALA A 14 -0.56 3.02 6.32
N ALA A 15 -1.40 2.05 6.02
CA ALA A 15 -2.82 2.07 6.34
C ALA A 15 -3.17 0.87 7.21
N LYS A 16 -3.89 1.12 8.30
CA LYS A 16 -4.29 0.08 9.24
C LYS A 16 -5.68 -0.43 8.89
N ARG A 17 -5.81 -1.75 8.76
CA ARG A 17 -7.10 -2.40 8.53
C ARG A 17 -7.95 -2.30 9.80
N GLY A 18 -9.27 -2.32 9.63
CA GLY A 18 -10.19 -2.28 10.76
C GLY A 18 -10.18 -3.54 11.60
N PRO A 19 -10.94 -3.56 12.71
CA PRO A 19 -10.96 -4.70 13.63
C PRO A 19 -11.79 -5.89 13.15
N SER A 20 -12.56 -5.73 12.08
CA SER A 20 -13.37 -6.80 11.51
C SER A 20 -12.86 -7.21 10.13
N GLY A 21 -13.27 -8.38 9.65
CA GLY A 21 -12.84 -8.90 8.36
C GLY A 21 -11.55 -9.71 8.47
N SER A 22 -10.90 -9.95 7.32
CA SER A 22 -9.64 -10.69 7.28
C SER A 22 -8.48 -9.78 7.71
N LEU A 23 -7.45 -10.37 8.33
CA LEU A 23 -6.25 -9.68 8.79
C LEU A 23 -6.58 -8.45 9.64
N PRO A 24 -7.39 -8.59 10.70
CA PRO A 24 -7.84 -7.44 11.50
C PRO A 24 -6.67 -6.72 12.16
N ASN A 25 -6.74 -5.39 12.15
CA ASN A 25 -5.75 -4.50 12.78
C ASN A 25 -4.33 -4.56 12.22
N MET A 26 -4.12 -5.27 11.12
CA MET A 26 -2.82 -5.30 10.46
C MET A 26 -2.65 -4.08 9.55
N TRP A 27 -1.40 -3.75 9.28
CA TRP A 27 -1.06 -2.62 8.41
C TRP A 27 -0.77 -3.11 7.00
N GLU A 28 -1.05 -2.26 6.01
CA GLU A 28 -0.89 -2.59 4.59
C GLU A 28 -0.56 -1.32 3.80
N PHE A 29 -0.06 -1.50 2.59
CA PHE A 29 -0.04 -0.41 1.63
C PHE A 29 -1.45 -0.30 1.04
N PRO A 30 -2.01 0.92 0.96
CA PRO A 30 -3.38 1.08 0.46
C PRO A 30 -3.49 0.66 -1.01
N GLY A 31 -4.63 0.15 -1.39
CA GLY A 31 -4.89 -0.31 -2.75
C GLY A 31 -6.15 -1.13 -2.84
N GLY A 32 -6.23 -2.00 -3.83
CA GLY A 32 -7.42 -2.82 -4.02
C GLY A 32 -7.33 -3.74 -5.21
N LYS A 33 -8.49 -4.13 -5.73
CA LYS A 33 -8.60 -5.09 -6.83
C LYS A 33 -8.57 -4.39 -8.17
N VAL A 34 -7.98 -5.07 -9.16
CA VAL A 34 -8.06 -4.67 -10.57
C VAL A 34 -9.42 -5.13 -11.10
N GLU A 35 -10.19 -4.21 -11.67
CA GLU A 35 -11.48 -4.53 -12.28
C GLU A 35 -11.31 -4.87 -13.75
N ASP A 36 -12.33 -5.49 -14.34
CA ASP A 36 -12.32 -5.85 -15.75
C ASP A 36 -12.12 -4.59 -16.60
N GLY A 37 -11.21 -4.68 -17.57
CA GLY A 37 -10.93 -3.58 -18.49
C GLY A 37 -9.94 -2.56 -17.97
N GLU A 38 -9.46 -2.70 -16.72
CA GLU A 38 -8.44 -1.81 -16.16
C GLU A 38 -7.06 -2.43 -16.25
N SER A 39 -6.04 -1.60 -16.46
CA SER A 39 -4.67 -2.02 -16.21
C SER A 39 -4.42 -1.96 -14.69
N PRO A 40 -3.38 -2.66 -14.20
CA PRO A 40 -3.02 -2.57 -12.77
C PRO A 40 -2.77 -1.12 -12.31
N ARG A 41 -2.10 -0.31 -13.12
CA ARG A 41 -1.83 1.09 -12.78
C ARG A 41 -3.09 1.94 -12.73
N GLU A 42 -4.01 1.73 -13.67
CA GLU A 42 -5.29 2.43 -13.67
C GLU A 42 -6.11 2.06 -12.44
N ALA A 43 -6.14 0.77 -12.10
CA ALA A 43 -6.85 0.28 -10.92
C ALA A 43 -6.30 0.91 -9.65
N LEU A 44 -4.97 0.99 -9.54
CA LEU A 44 -4.34 1.55 -8.35
C LEU A 44 -4.66 3.04 -8.18
N ALA A 45 -4.55 3.82 -9.26
CA ALA A 45 -4.90 5.24 -9.21
C ALA A 45 -6.36 5.44 -8.80
N ARG A 46 -7.26 4.62 -9.32
CA ARG A 46 -8.69 4.67 -8.97
C ARG A 46 -8.91 4.32 -7.49
N GLU A 47 -8.33 3.22 -7.03
CA GLU A 47 -8.48 2.77 -5.63
C GLU A 47 -7.96 3.83 -4.65
N ILE A 48 -6.81 4.42 -4.93
CA ILE A 48 -6.24 5.46 -4.07
C ILE A 48 -7.13 6.71 -4.07
N GLY A 49 -7.68 7.07 -5.23
CA GLY A 49 -8.63 8.18 -5.32
C GLY A 49 -9.89 7.93 -4.47
N GLU A 50 -10.42 6.72 -4.50
CA GLU A 50 -11.61 6.35 -3.73
C GLU A 50 -11.33 6.25 -2.23
N GLU A 51 -10.21 5.63 -1.86
CA GLU A 51 -9.91 5.35 -0.46
C GLU A 51 -9.31 6.52 0.30
N LEU A 52 -8.45 7.31 -0.34
CA LEU A 52 -7.69 8.37 0.32
C LEU A 52 -8.04 9.77 -0.17
N LEU A 53 -8.87 9.87 -1.21
CA LEU A 53 -9.32 11.14 -1.79
C LEU A 53 -8.16 12.01 -2.26
N VAL A 54 -7.14 11.38 -2.84
CA VAL A 54 -5.98 12.06 -3.41
C VAL A 54 -5.72 11.58 -4.83
N ASP A 55 -4.97 12.38 -5.59
CA ASP A 55 -4.50 12.02 -6.92
C ASP A 55 -3.03 11.61 -6.83
N VAL A 56 -2.71 10.41 -7.33
CA VAL A 56 -1.35 9.92 -7.35
C VAL A 56 -0.91 9.57 -8.77
N ARG A 57 0.38 9.71 -9.02
CA ARG A 57 1.01 9.20 -10.23
C ARG A 57 1.63 7.86 -9.87
N VAL A 58 1.17 6.80 -10.55
CA VAL A 58 1.70 5.45 -10.33
C VAL A 58 3.00 5.30 -11.11
N GLY A 59 4.07 4.98 -10.41
CA GLY A 59 5.41 4.85 -10.98
C GLY A 59 5.86 3.41 -11.16
N GLU A 60 7.09 3.11 -10.77
CA GLU A 60 7.68 1.79 -10.99
C GLU A 60 7.05 0.70 -10.11
N GLU A 61 6.92 -0.48 -10.71
CA GLU A 61 6.54 -1.67 -9.98
C GLU A 61 7.68 -2.06 -9.01
N ILE A 62 7.33 -2.43 -7.80
CA ILE A 62 8.30 -2.83 -6.78
C ILE A 62 8.47 -4.34 -6.79
N VAL A 63 7.41 -5.06 -6.47
CA VAL A 63 7.43 -6.53 -6.38
C VAL A 63 6.00 -7.07 -6.48
N SER A 64 5.87 -8.28 -7.01
CA SER A 64 4.61 -9.02 -7.01
C SER A 64 4.79 -10.22 -6.08
N THR A 65 3.93 -10.32 -5.08
CA THR A 65 4.03 -11.32 -4.03
C THR A 65 2.75 -12.14 -3.97
N THR A 66 2.88 -13.46 -3.97
CA THR A 66 1.74 -14.36 -3.77
C THR A 66 1.85 -14.96 -2.37
N HIS A 67 0.79 -14.82 -1.60
CA HIS A 67 0.73 -15.37 -0.25
C HIS A 67 -0.53 -16.20 -0.07
N ASP A 68 -0.37 -17.38 0.54
CA ASP A 68 -1.47 -18.30 0.80
C ASP A 68 -1.97 -18.07 2.22
N TYR A 69 -3.11 -17.39 2.33
CA TYR A 69 -3.80 -17.17 3.61
C TYR A 69 -4.84 -18.28 3.81
N GLU A 70 -5.31 -18.42 5.04
CA GLU A 70 -6.40 -19.38 5.33
C GLU A 70 -7.67 -19.11 4.50
N PHE A 71 -7.95 -17.83 4.25
CA PHE A 71 -9.13 -17.42 3.47
C PHE A 71 -8.93 -17.49 1.96
N GLY A 72 -7.72 -17.75 1.48
CA GLY A 72 -7.41 -17.88 0.05
C GLY A 72 -6.06 -17.32 -0.33
N VAL A 73 -5.71 -17.49 -1.60
CA VAL A 73 -4.43 -17.03 -2.15
C VAL A 73 -4.58 -15.59 -2.63
N VAL A 74 -3.66 -14.73 -2.22
CA VAL A 74 -3.62 -13.32 -2.64
C VAL A 74 -2.31 -13.06 -3.38
N THR A 75 -2.41 -12.50 -4.58
CA THR A 75 -1.25 -11.96 -5.30
C THR A 75 -1.33 -10.44 -5.24
N LEU A 76 -0.34 -9.82 -4.63
CA LEU A 76 -0.25 -8.38 -4.45
C LEU A 76 0.93 -7.85 -5.25
N THR A 77 0.66 -6.91 -6.16
CA THR A 77 1.70 -6.19 -6.89
C THR A 77 1.74 -4.77 -6.38
N THR A 78 2.91 -4.32 -5.94
CA THR A 78 3.09 -2.99 -5.37
C THR A 78 3.84 -2.08 -6.32
N TYR A 79 3.51 -0.78 -6.25
CA TYR A 79 4.09 0.26 -7.10
C TYR A 79 4.47 1.46 -6.25
N TYR A 80 5.57 2.10 -6.60
CA TYR A 80 5.87 3.43 -6.05
C TYR A 80 4.88 4.43 -6.63
N CYS A 81 4.35 5.30 -5.79
CA CYS A 81 3.41 6.34 -6.20
C CYS A 81 3.86 7.69 -5.69
N GLU A 82 3.65 8.70 -6.53
CA GLU A 82 3.92 10.10 -6.20
C GLU A 82 2.60 10.80 -5.92
N LEU A 83 2.52 11.49 -4.79
CA LEU A 83 1.34 12.28 -4.45
C LEU A 83 1.33 13.55 -5.31
N ARG A 84 0.32 13.68 -6.17
CA ARG A 84 0.21 14.82 -7.09
C ARG A 84 -0.61 15.96 -6.50
N SER A 85 -1.67 15.64 -5.79
CA SER A 85 -2.51 16.65 -5.15
C SER A 85 -3.30 16.05 -4.00
N GLY A 86 -3.63 16.87 -3.04
CA GLY A 86 -4.45 16.49 -1.90
C GLY A 86 -3.63 15.98 -0.72
N THR A 87 -4.32 15.78 0.39
CA THR A 87 -3.79 15.16 1.59
C THR A 87 -4.57 13.89 1.85
N PRO A 88 -3.90 12.74 2.05
CA PRO A 88 -4.63 11.48 2.28
C PRO A 88 -5.63 11.61 3.43
N GLN A 89 -6.86 11.16 3.16
CA GLN A 89 -7.97 11.22 4.10
C GLN A 89 -8.28 9.83 4.64
N LEU A 90 -8.62 9.77 5.92
CA LEU A 90 -9.02 8.52 6.55
C LEU A 90 -10.49 8.27 6.23
N THR A 91 -10.78 7.30 5.36
CA THR A 91 -12.16 6.95 4.97
C THR A 91 -12.52 5.52 5.37
N GLU A 92 -11.81 4.54 4.83
CA GLU A 92 -12.10 3.11 5.05
C GLU A 92 -11.19 2.43 6.06
N HIS A 93 -9.97 2.92 6.23
CA HIS A 93 -9.00 2.33 7.14
C HIS A 93 -9.22 2.83 8.57
N ALA A 94 -8.70 2.08 9.54
CA ALA A 94 -8.79 2.48 10.96
C ALA A 94 -7.79 3.59 11.30
N ALA A 95 -6.65 3.64 10.60
CA ALA A 95 -5.62 4.64 10.85
C ALA A 95 -4.70 4.77 9.63
N LEU A 96 -4.04 5.91 9.52
CA LEU A 96 -2.98 6.17 8.53
C LEU A 96 -1.76 6.68 9.27
N ARG A 97 -0.57 6.24 8.85
CA ARG A 97 0.69 6.74 9.42
C ARG A 97 1.73 6.90 8.33
N TRP A 98 2.49 8.00 8.42
CA TRP A 98 3.68 8.19 7.60
C TRP A 98 4.87 7.61 8.37
N LEU A 99 5.57 6.64 7.76
CA LEU A 99 6.68 5.93 8.40
C LEU A 99 7.99 6.18 7.68
N THR A 100 9.03 6.49 8.43
CA THR A 100 10.40 6.50 7.90
C THR A 100 10.86 5.06 7.69
N PRO A 101 11.95 4.82 6.90
CA PRO A 101 12.45 3.46 6.74
C PRO A 101 12.74 2.74 8.06
N ASP A 102 13.23 3.45 9.07
CA ASP A 102 13.51 2.84 10.38
C ASP A 102 12.25 2.52 11.17
N GLU A 103 11.14 3.22 10.87
CA GLU A 103 9.86 2.99 11.54
C GLU A 103 9.03 1.88 10.89
N LEU A 104 9.42 1.37 9.74
CA LEU A 104 8.67 0.33 9.03
C LEU A 104 8.45 -0.92 9.89
N SER A 105 9.39 -1.27 10.75
CA SER A 105 9.26 -2.41 11.65
C SER A 105 8.44 -2.11 12.91
N SER A 106 7.96 -0.88 13.09
CA SER A 106 7.18 -0.49 14.27
C SER A 106 5.72 -0.91 14.21
N VAL A 107 5.25 -1.40 13.07
CA VAL A 107 3.86 -1.84 12.89
C VAL A 107 3.84 -3.28 12.39
N GLU A 108 2.70 -3.96 12.61
CA GLU A 108 2.53 -5.33 12.14
C GLU A 108 1.91 -5.33 10.75
N TRP A 109 2.71 -5.67 9.76
CA TRP A 109 2.27 -5.70 8.37
C TRP A 109 1.55 -6.98 8.01
N ALA A 110 0.57 -6.89 7.11
CA ALA A 110 -0.03 -8.06 6.50
C ALA A 110 1.07 -8.82 5.74
N PRO A 111 1.11 -10.16 5.84
CA PRO A 111 2.21 -10.95 5.24
C PRO A 111 2.50 -10.69 3.77
N ALA A 112 1.47 -10.49 2.93
CA ALA A 112 1.68 -10.23 1.51
C ALA A 112 2.41 -8.92 1.23
N ASP A 113 2.40 -7.98 2.18
CA ASP A 113 3.08 -6.69 2.05
C ASP A 113 4.56 -6.73 2.46
N LEU A 114 4.97 -7.74 3.21
CA LEU A 114 6.32 -7.80 3.76
C LEU A 114 7.45 -7.74 2.73
N PRO A 115 7.39 -8.43 1.58
CA PRO A 115 8.46 -8.31 0.58
C PRO A 115 8.61 -6.89 0.06
N ALA A 116 7.48 -6.17 -0.11
CA ALA A 116 7.52 -4.76 -0.52
C ALA A 116 8.12 -3.89 0.58
N VAL A 117 7.78 -4.15 1.84
CA VAL A 117 8.34 -3.42 2.99
C VAL A 117 9.86 -3.53 2.98
N GLU A 118 10.40 -4.73 2.76
CA GLU A 118 11.86 -4.94 2.72
C GLU A 118 12.52 -4.20 1.56
N ARG A 119 11.91 -4.22 0.38
CA ARG A 119 12.41 -3.49 -0.79
C ARG A 119 12.40 -1.99 -0.55
N VAL A 120 11.33 -1.47 0.01
CA VAL A 120 11.18 -0.04 0.32
C VAL A 120 12.22 0.39 1.35
N ARG A 121 12.42 -0.42 2.38
CA ARG A 121 13.45 -0.13 3.40
C ARG A 121 14.82 0.00 2.76
N SER A 122 15.17 -0.94 1.88
CA SER A 122 16.45 -0.92 1.18
C SER A 122 16.58 0.29 0.25
N ASP A 123 15.55 0.54 -0.56
CA ASP A 123 15.56 1.62 -1.55
C ASP A 123 15.68 3.01 -0.90
N LEU A 124 14.94 3.25 0.18
CA LEU A 124 14.96 4.58 0.82
C LEU A 124 16.18 4.82 1.69
N ARG A 125 16.78 3.76 2.20
CA ARG A 125 18.00 3.91 3.02
C ARG A 125 19.25 4.20 2.20
N THR A 126 19.27 3.77 0.96
CA THR A 126 20.43 3.94 0.07
C THR A 126 20.38 5.25 -0.72
N GLY A 127 19.23 5.92 -0.68
CA GLY A 127 19.01 7.15 -1.43
C GLY A 127 19.46 8.44 -0.71
#